data_006a89df30e4a949b4e50c9a9ac9ae8e
#
_entry.id   006a89df30e4a949b4e50c9a9ac9ae8e
#
_cell.length_a   1.000
_cell.length_b   1.000
_cell.length_c   1.000
_cell.angle_alpha   90.00
_cell.angle_beta   90.00
_cell.angle_gamma   90.00
#
_symmetry.space_group_name_H-M   'P 1'
#
loop_
_entity.id
_entity.type
_entity.pdbx_description
1 polymer ?
#
loop_
_entity_poly.entity_id
_entity_poly.type
_entity_poly.pdbx_seq_one_letter_code
_entity_poly.pdbx_strand_id
1 'polypeptide(L)' 'MTAEQRRSRISTRLHEAQQPISATVLARELGVSRQIIVGDVALLRAGGQAITATARGYVIPAPG' A
#
# COMPACT_ATOMS: atom_id res chain seq x y z
N MET A 1 11.65 -6.95 -9.98
CA MET A 1 11.21 -6.79 -8.57
C MET A 1 10.34 -7.97 -8.17
N THR A 2 10.66 -8.61 -7.05
CA THR A 2 9.84 -9.72 -6.55
C THR A 2 8.58 -9.20 -5.87
N ALA A 3 7.63 -10.10 -5.63
CA ALA A 3 6.40 -9.73 -4.90
C ALA A 3 6.72 -9.25 -3.49
N GLU A 4 7.70 -9.85 -2.81
CA GLU A 4 8.14 -9.39 -1.50
C GLU A 4 8.70 -7.98 -1.53
N GLN A 5 9.55 -7.70 -2.52
CA GLN A 5 10.11 -6.36 -2.69
C GLN A 5 9.02 -5.35 -2.98
N ARG A 6 8.05 -5.72 -3.81
CA ARG A 6 6.92 -4.85 -4.12
C ARG A 6 6.10 -4.53 -2.87
N ARG A 7 5.75 -5.56 -2.09
CA ARG A 7 5.00 -5.35 -0.84
C ARG A 7 5.77 -4.50 0.15
N SER A 8 7.08 -4.70 0.25
CA SER A 8 7.93 -3.88 1.10
C SER A 8 7.90 -2.41 0.68
N ARG A 9 7.95 -2.15 -0.62
CA ARG A 9 7.87 -0.78 -1.15
C ARG A 9 6.51 -0.14 -0.87
N ILE A 10 5.43 -0.90 -1.01
CA ILE A 10 4.10 -0.41 -0.68
C ILE A 10 4.05 0.00 0.80
N SER A 11 4.52 -0.87 1.68
CA SER A 11 4.54 -0.60 3.11
C SER A 11 5.34 0.67 3.42
N THR A 12 6.54 0.78 2.88
CA THR A 12 7.41 1.95 3.08
C THR A 12 6.75 3.23 2.59
N ARG A 13 6.16 3.18 1.38
CA ARG A 13 5.48 4.35 0.83
C ARG A 13 4.33 4.80 1.71
N LEU A 14 3.55 3.87 2.23
CA LEU A 14 2.42 4.21 3.09
C LEU A 14 2.88 4.74 4.44
N HIS A 15 3.96 4.20 5.00
CA HIS A 15 4.51 4.68 6.26
C HIS A 15 5.07 6.11 6.14
N GLU A 16 5.67 6.43 5.01
CA GLU A 16 6.27 7.74 4.79
C GLU A 16 5.25 8.78 4.32
N ALA A 17 4.11 8.34 3.79
CA ALA A 17 3.12 9.26 3.22
C ALA A 17 2.37 10.01 4.31
N GLN A 18 2.16 11.29 4.10
CA GLN A 18 1.37 12.13 5.00
C GLN A 18 -0.10 12.19 4.58
N GLN A 19 -0.42 11.63 3.41
CA GLN A 19 -1.77 11.60 2.86
C GLN A 19 -2.04 10.22 2.28
N PRO A 20 -3.31 9.83 2.15
CA PRO A 20 -3.64 8.55 1.54
C PRO A 20 -3.11 8.44 0.11
N ILE A 21 -2.68 7.25 -0.27
CA ILE A 21 -2.19 6.96 -1.63
C ILE A 21 -3.12 5.91 -2.23
N SER A 22 -3.68 6.23 -3.40
CA SER A 22 -4.61 5.32 -4.07
C SER A 22 -3.88 4.10 -4.65
N ALA A 23 -4.63 3.00 -4.82
CA ALA A 23 -4.09 1.82 -5.48
C ALA A 23 -3.61 2.14 -6.90
N THR A 24 -4.30 3.04 -7.60
CA THR A 24 -3.93 3.45 -8.95
C THR A 24 -2.57 4.14 -8.96
N VAL A 25 -2.31 5.01 -7.99
CA VAL A 25 -1.03 5.70 -7.89
C VAL A 25 0.08 4.71 -7.56
N LEU A 26 -0.14 3.81 -6.60
CA LEU A 26 0.84 2.79 -6.26
C LEU A 26 1.14 1.87 -7.45
N ALA A 27 0.11 1.48 -8.18
CA ALA A 27 0.27 0.63 -9.35
C ALA A 27 1.13 1.31 -10.41
N ARG A 28 0.91 2.60 -10.62
CA ARG A 28 1.70 3.39 -11.58
C ARG A 28 3.14 3.52 -11.13
N GLU A 29 3.37 3.80 -9.87
CA GLU A 29 4.72 3.94 -9.32
C GLU A 29 5.52 2.65 -9.41
N LEU A 30 4.85 1.52 -9.21
CA LEU A 30 5.52 0.21 -9.18
C LEU A 30 5.44 -0.55 -10.50
N GLY A 31 4.74 0.00 -11.50
CA GLY A 31 4.65 -0.62 -12.81
C GLY A 31 3.85 -1.92 -12.83
N VAL A 32 2.82 -2.02 -12.01
CA VAL A 32 1.95 -3.20 -11.94
C VAL A 32 0.48 -2.76 -12.08
N SER A 33 -0.43 -3.73 -12.14
CA SER A 33 -1.85 -3.42 -12.23
C SER A 33 -2.40 -3.00 -10.87
N ARG A 34 -3.50 -2.25 -10.87
CA ARG A 34 -4.21 -1.87 -9.67
C ARG A 34 -4.65 -3.10 -8.87
N GLN A 35 -5.06 -4.14 -9.57
CA GLN A 35 -5.53 -5.39 -8.94
C GLN A 35 -4.40 -6.05 -8.14
N ILE A 36 -3.17 -6.01 -8.64
CA ILE A 36 -2.01 -6.53 -7.93
C ILE A 36 -1.80 -5.74 -6.63
N ILE A 37 -1.93 -4.43 -6.67
CA ILE A 37 -1.79 -3.59 -5.48
C ILE A 37 -2.85 -3.95 -4.43
N VAL A 38 -4.10 -4.11 -4.86
CA VAL A 38 -5.19 -4.49 -3.94
C VAL A 38 -4.88 -5.82 -3.26
N GLY A 39 -4.38 -6.81 -4.01
CA GLY A 39 -3.97 -8.10 -3.45
C GLY A 39 -2.80 -7.97 -2.49
N ASP A 40 -1.80 -7.18 -2.83
CA ASP A 40 -0.64 -6.96 -1.96
C ASP A 40 -1.03 -6.28 -0.65
N VAL A 41 -1.91 -5.28 -0.72
CA VAL A 41 -2.41 -4.60 0.48
C VAL A 41 -3.15 -5.58 1.38
N ALA A 42 -3.96 -6.47 0.79
CA ALA A 42 -4.67 -7.48 1.57
C ALA A 42 -3.69 -8.40 2.30
N LEU A 43 -2.59 -8.80 1.65
CA LEU A 43 -1.56 -9.63 2.26
C LEU A 43 -0.82 -8.89 3.38
N LEU A 44 -0.50 -7.62 3.17
CA LEU A 44 0.15 -6.81 4.21
C LEU A 44 -0.74 -6.65 5.43
N ARG A 45 -2.04 -6.43 5.24
CA ARG A 45 -3.00 -6.34 6.35
C ARG A 45 -3.09 -7.66 7.10
N ALA A 46 -3.14 -8.77 6.38
CA ALA A 46 -3.16 -10.09 6.99
C ALA A 46 -1.89 -10.35 7.80
N GLY A 47 -0.78 -9.75 7.41
CA GLY A 47 0.49 -9.85 8.13
C GLY A 47 0.63 -8.88 9.30
N GLY A 48 -0.42 -8.12 9.64
CA GLY A 48 -0.42 -7.24 10.80
C GLY A 48 -0.20 -5.76 10.52
N GLN A 49 -0.06 -5.35 9.27
CA GLN A 49 0.07 -3.93 8.93
C GLN A 49 -1.28 -3.22 9.11
N ALA A 50 -1.26 -2.05 9.75
CA ALA A 50 -2.47 -1.30 10.03
C ALA A 50 -2.88 -0.42 8.83
N ILE A 51 -3.04 -1.03 7.67
CA ILE A 51 -3.41 -0.30 6.46
C ILE A 51 -4.93 -0.10 6.45
N THR A 52 -5.36 1.15 6.33
CA THR A 52 -6.77 1.50 6.28
C THR A 52 -7.10 1.98 4.86
N ALA A 53 -8.21 1.49 4.32
CA ALA A 53 -8.72 1.94 3.03
C ALA A 53 -9.67 3.10 3.25
N THR A 54 -9.40 4.22 2.57
CA THR A 54 -10.26 5.41 2.63
C THR A 54 -10.75 5.74 1.24
N ALA A 55 -11.67 6.71 1.14
CA ALA A 55 -12.16 7.19 -0.15
C ALA A 55 -11.04 7.78 -1.01
N ARG A 56 -9.95 8.24 -0.39
CA ARG A 56 -8.81 8.84 -1.10
C ARG A 56 -7.69 7.87 -1.37
N GLY A 57 -7.71 6.69 -0.75
CA GLY A 57 -6.67 5.69 -0.93
C GLY A 57 -6.31 5.01 0.38
N TYR A 58 -5.18 4.35 0.38
CA TYR A 58 -4.68 3.63 1.55
C TYR A 58 -3.85 4.54 2.43
N VAL A 59 -3.95 4.32 3.74
CA VAL A 59 -3.19 5.08 4.72
C VAL A 59 -2.82 4.17 5.89
N ILE A 60 -1.66 4.41 6.49
CA ILE A 60 -1.30 3.79 7.77
C ILE A 60 -1.36 4.92 8.79
N PRO A 61 -2.32 4.87 9.74
CA PRO A 61 -2.46 5.93 10.74
C PRO A 61 -1.20 6.04 11.58
N ALA A 62 -0.79 7.27 11.88
CA ALA A 62 0.32 7.48 12.78
C ALA A 62 -0.04 6.97 14.17
N PRO A 63 0.91 6.35 14.91
CA PRO A 63 0.66 5.99 16.30
C PRO A 63 0.33 7.26 17.09
N GLY A 64 -0.85 7.25 17.69
CA GLY A 64 -1.41 8.41 18.37
C GLY A 64 -0.78 8.69 19.71
#